data_255881860524d2903f4dc6f5c69a8698
#
_entry.id   255881860524d2903f4dc6f5c69a8698
#
_cell.length_a   1.000
_cell.length_b   1.000
_cell.length_c   1.000
_cell.angle_alpha   90.00
_cell.angle_beta   90.00
_cell.angle_gamma   90.00
#
_symmetry.space_group_name_H-M   'P 1'
#
loop_
_entity.id
_entity.type
_entity.pdbx_description
1 polymer ?
#
loop_
_entity_poly.entity_id
_entity_poly.type
_entity_poly.pdbx_seq_one_letter_code
_entity_poly.pdbx_strand_id
1 'polypeptide(L)'
;MSAQPEHQSAVGVDDDVELIKRQIAALRELGQRGSVSEDEIYDFSIRWGTVLAGRVRRLAHYSALGLLAEADTAKFHAVREELDELTGLIDRFRLTRPRLAGDADPPRRRLRRV
;
A
#
# COMPACT_ATOMS: atom_id res chain seq x y z
N MET A 1 -3.46 30.43 15.03
CA MET A 1 -3.41 29.86 14.72
C MET A 1 -3.02 29.21 14.13
N SER A 2 -3.17 28.97 14.16
CA SER A 2 -2.92 28.35 13.73
C SER A 2 -2.55 27.68 13.03
N ALA A 3 -2.32 27.23 13.03
CA ALA A 3 -1.88 26.51 12.41
C ALA A 3 -1.86 25.99 11.32
N GLN A 4 -1.66 25.92 10.87
CA GLN A 4 -1.93 25.54 9.99
C GLN A 4 -2.16 24.61 9.14
N PRO A 5 -2.83 24.40 9.09
CA PRO A 5 -3.34 23.22 8.45
C PRO A 5 -3.27 23.22 6.95
N GLU A 6 -2.98 24.29 6.37
CA GLU A 6 -2.79 24.27 4.93
C GLU A 6 -1.59 23.43 4.52
N HIS A 7 -0.75 23.07 5.48
CA HIS A 7 0.40 22.22 5.19
C HIS A 7 0.08 20.75 5.41
N GLN A 8 -1.14 20.45 5.77
CA GLN A 8 -1.56 19.08 6.04
C GLN A 8 -2.69 18.71 5.10
N SER A 9 -2.78 17.45 4.81
CA SER A 9 -3.90 16.95 4.04
C SER A 9 -5.18 17.06 4.86
N ALA A 10 -6.31 17.17 4.16
CA ALA A 10 -7.60 17.11 4.82
C ALA A 10 -7.77 15.81 5.57
N VAL A 11 -7.01 14.79 5.18
CA VAL A 11 -7.02 13.49 5.85
C VAL A 11 -5.62 13.22 6.38
N GLY A 12 -5.53 12.66 7.58
CA GLY A 12 -4.24 12.30 8.13
C GLY A 12 -3.64 11.13 7.39
N VAL A 13 -2.38 11.25 7.00
CA VAL A 13 -1.73 10.18 6.26
C VAL A 13 -0.52 9.61 6.98
N ASP A 14 0.00 10.30 7.98
CA ASP A 14 1.25 9.84 8.60
C ASP A 14 1.10 8.48 9.25
N ASP A 15 -0.01 8.25 9.94
CA ASP A 15 -0.25 6.95 10.56
C ASP A 15 -0.39 5.87 9.50
N ASP A 16 -1.11 6.19 8.42
CA ASP A 16 -1.29 5.23 7.33
C ASP A 16 0.04 4.87 6.71
N VAL A 17 0.85 5.88 6.41
CA VAL A 17 2.15 5.65 5.79
C VAL A 17 3.03 4.82 6.72
N GLU A 18 3.02 5.12 8.00
CA GLU A 18 3.85 4.39 8.94
C GLU A 18 3.45 2.93 9.03
N LEU A 19 2.15 2.66 9.09
CA LEU A 19 1.67 1.28 9.15
C LEU A 19 2.03 0.51 7.89
N ILE A 20 1.91 1.16 6.74
CA ILE A 20 2.27 0.51 5.48
C ILE A 20 3.78 0.23 5.47
N LYS A 21 4.58 1.18 5.91
CA LYS A 21 6.04 0.97 5.92
C LYS A 21 6.44 -0.15 6.85
N ARG A 22 5.74 -0.31 7.96
CA ARG A 22 6.03 -1.43 8.85
C ARG A 22 5.75 -2.77 8.17
N GLN A 23 4.67 -2.84 7.40
CA GLN A 23 4.37 -4.07 6.67
C GLN A 23 5.39 -4.32 5.57
N ILE A 24 5.83 -3.27 4.91
CA ILE A 24 6.87 -3.39 3.89
C ILE A 24 8.15 -3.94 4.51
N ALA A 25 8.56 -3.39 5.64
CA ALA A 25 9.77 -3.87 6.31
C ALA A 25 9.60 -5.32 6.75
N ALA A 26 8.44 -5.67 7.26
CA ALA A 26 8.18 -7.04 7.69
C ALA A 26 8.22 -8.00 6.51
N LEU A 27 7.72 -7.59 5.35
CA LEU A 27 7.76 -8.43 4.17
C LEU A 27 9.19 -8.64 3.69
N ARG A 28 9.98 -7.57 3.70
CA ARG A 28 11.38 -7.70 3.31
C ARG A 28 12.13 -8.67 4.23
N GLU A 29 11.86 -8.57 5.51
CA GLU A 29 12.49 -9.46 6.48
C GLU A 29 12.07 -10.90 6.24
N LEU A 30 10.79 -11.11 6.00
CA LEU A 30 10.28 -12.43 5.69
C LEU A 30 10.95 -12.99 4.45
N GLY A 31 11.16 -12.14 3.45
CA GLY A 31 11.77 -12.54 2.20
C GLY A 31 13.22 -12.93 2.32
N GLN A 32 13.90 -12.47 3.37
CA GLN A 32 15.30 -12.82 3.58
C GLN A 32 15.46 -14.18 4.25
N ARG A 33 14.39 -14.74 4.76
CA ARG A 33 14.47 -16.04 5.44
C ARG A 33 14.50 -17.16 4.40
N GLY A 34 15.30 -18.19 4.69
CA GLY A 34 15.43 -19.31 3.78
C GLY A 34 14.18 -20.16 3.71
N SER A 35 13.46 -20.27 4.82
CA SER A 35 12.20 -20.97 4.83
C SER A 35 11.26 -20.29 5.79
N VAL A 36 9.98 -20.29 5.42
CA VAL A 36 8.92 -19.67 6.20
C VAL A 36 7.79 -20.67 6.24
N SER A 37 7.24 -20.92 7.43
CA SER A 37 6.16 -21.88 7.55
C SER A 37 4.88 -21.32 6.94
N GLU A 38 3.99 -22.23 6.58
CA GLU A 38 2.72 -21.81 6.01
C GLU A 38 1.87 -21.02 7.03
N ASP A 39 1.98 -21.39 8.30
CA ASP A 39 1.28 -20.65 9.33
C ASP A 39 1.75 -19.21 9.42
N GLU A 40 3.06 -19.00 9.34
CA GLU A 40 3.59 -17.65 9.34
C GLU A 40 3.13 -16.85 8.13
N ILE A 41 3.13 -17.50 6.97
CA ILE A 41 2.68 -16.84 5.77
C ILE A 41 1.21 -16.48 5.88
N TYR A 42 0.41 -17.38 6.41
CA TYR A 42 -1.02 -17.13 6.58
C TYR A 42 -1.26 -15.94 7.51
N ASP A 43 -0.61 -15.96 8.67
CA ASP A 43 -0.78 -14.87 9.63
C ASP A 43 -0.34 -13.54 9.02
N PHE A 44 0.79 -13.55 8.33
CA PHE A 44 1.28 -12.33 7.70
C PHE A 44 0.30 -11.84 6.63
N SER A 45 -0.26 -12.77 5.86
CA SER A 45 -1.15 -12.39 4.77
C SER A 45 -2.40 -11.68 5.28
N ILE A 46 -2.87 -12.06 6.46
CA ILE A 46 -4.03 -11.41 7.03
C ILE A 46 -3.71 -9.98 7.41
N ARG A 47 -2.59 -9.77 8.08
CA ARG A 47 -2.18 -8.41 8.45
C ARG A 47 -1.90 -7.56 7.21
N TRP A 48 -1.21 -8.15 6.24
CA TRP A 48 -0.90 -7.47 4.99
C TRP A 48 -2.17 -7.03 4.28
N GLY A 49 -3.12 -7.96 4.13
CA GLY A 49 -4.36 -7.65 3.45
C GLY A 49 -5.16 -6.57 4.15
N THR A 50 -5.18 -6.61 5.49
CA THR A 50 -5.90 -5.60 6.27
C THR A 50 -5.31 -4.21 6.04
N VAL A 51 -3.98 -4.11 6.10
CA VAL A 51 -3.33 -2.81 5.92
C VAL A 51 -3.55 -2.30 4.49
N LEU A 52 -3.42 -3.18 3.50
CA LEU A 52 -3.62 -2.75 2.12
C LEU A 52 -5.06 -2.34 1.86
N ALA A 53 -6.00 -3.13 2.32
CA ALA A 53 -7.41 -2.82 2.09
C ALA A 53 -7.82 -1.53 2.79
N GLY A 54 -7.27 -1.29 3.98
CA GLY A 54 -7.66 -0.12 4.74
C GLY A 54 -6.82 1.10 4.43
N ARG A 55 -5.51 0.94 4.42
CA ARG A 55 -4.62 2.10 4.38
C ARG A 55 -4.18 2.46 2.97
N VAL A 56 -3.73 1.48 2.19
CA VAL A 56 -3.25 1.80 0.85
C VAL A 56 -4.40 2.27 -0.02
N ARG A 57 -5.54 1.60 0.04
CA ARG A 57 -6.70 2.01 -0.74
C ARG A 57 -7.17 3.40 -0.34
N ARG A 58 -7.14 3.70 0.95
CA ARG A 58 -7.55 5.01 1.43
C ARG A 58 -6.65 6.10 0.85
N LEU A 59 -5.34 5.89 0.91
CA LEU A 59 -4.40 6.87 0.38
C LEU A 59 -4.55 7.02 -1.13
N ALA A 60 -4.72 5.91 -1.84
CA ALA A 60 -4.89 5.97 -3.28
C ALA A 60 -6.16 6.73 -3.64
N HIS A 61 -7.22 6.51 -2.89
CA HIS A 61 -8.47 7.19 -3.13
C HIS A 61 -8.34 8.70 -2.95
N TYR A 62 -7.77 9.12 -1.83
CA TYR A 62 -7.63 10.55 -1.57
C TYR A 62 -6.60 11.19 -2.48
N SER A 63 -5.58 10.46 -2.87
CA SER A 63 -4.61 10.96 -3.83
C SER A 63 -5.28 11.22 -5.18
N ALA A 64 -6.12 10.29 -5.61
CA ALA A 64 -6.82 10.44 -6.89
C ALA A 64 -7.76 11.64 -6.88
N LEU A 65 -8.30 11.97 -5.70
CA LEU A 65 -9.18 13.12 -5.56
C LEU A 65 -8.44 14.44 -5.39
N GLY A 66 -7.12 14.40 -5.32
CA GLY A 66 -6.34 15.62 -5.13
C GLY A 66 -6.43 16.19 -3.74
N LEU A 67 -6.74 15.34 -2.75
CA LEU A 67 -6.97 15.81 -1.39
C LEU A 67 -5.74 15.71 -0.50
N LEU A 68 -4.62 15.21 -1.02
CA LEU A 68 -3.41 15.10 -0.23
C LEU A 68 -2.54 16.34 -0.43
N ALA A 69 -1.97 16.85 0.66
CA ALA A 69 -1.01 17.91 0.57
C ALA A 69 0.21 17.44 -0.21
N GLU A 70 0.98 18.37 -0.72
CA GLU A 70 2.11 18.03 -1.58
C GLU A 70 3.09 17.11 -0.89
N ALA A 71 3.41 17.39 0.38
CA ALA A 71 4.33 16.54 1.12
C ALA A 71 3.78 15.13 1.31
N ASP A 72 2.48 15.03 1.54
CA ASP A 72 1.84 13.73 1.72
C ASP A 72 1.75 12.96 0.41
N THR A 73 1.56 13.68 -0.69
CA THR A 73 1.60 13.05 -2.00
C THR A 73 2.96 12.43 -2.26
N ALA A 74 4.03 13.14 -1.88
CA ALA A 74 5.38 12.60 -2.05
C ALA A 74 5.59 11.36 -1.21
N LYS A 75 5.06 11.34 0.01
CA LYS A 75 5.16 10.16 0.87
C LYS A 75 4.44 8.97 0.25
N PHE A 76 3.26 9.22 -0.30
CA PHE A 76 2.50 8.16 -0.93
C PHE A 76 3.23 7.61 -2.16
N HIS A 77 3.81 8.50 -2.96
CA HIS A 77 4.57 8.06 -4.13
C HIS A 77 5.74 7.18 -3.73
N ALA A 78 6.45 7.54 -2.65
CA ALA A 78 7.56 6.73 -2.18
C ALA A 78 7.08 5.34 -1.76
N VAL A 79 5.94 5.28 -1.08
CA VAL A 79 5.38 4.00 -0.66
C VAL A 79 4.99 3.16 -1.88
N ARG A 80 4.41 3.80 -2.90
CA ARG A 80 4.06 3.08 -4.12
C ARG A 80 5.26 2.44 -4.77
N GLU A 81 6.36 3.18 -4.83
CA GLU A 81 7.57 2.65 -5.43
C GLU A 81 8.11 1.46 -4.65
N GLU A 82 8.07 1.56 -3.32
CA GLU A 82 8.50 0.43 -2.51
C GLU A 82 7.61 -0.79 -2.72
N LEU A 83 6.31 -0.58 -2.83
CA LEU A 83 5.40 -1.69 -3.07
C LEU A 83 5.65 -2.33 -4.43
N ASP A 84 5.95 -1.51 -5.43
CA ASP A 84 6.29 -2.05 -6.74
C ASP A 84 7.54 -2.92 -6.70
N GLU A 85 8.52 -2.51 -5.91
CA GLU A 85 9.76 -3.28 -5.78
C GLU A 85 9.52 -4.62 -5.11
N LEU A 86 8.42 -4.75 -4.38
CA LEU A 86 8.14 -5.96 -3.62
C LEU A 86 7.27 -6.95 -4.38
N THR A 87 6.96 -6.67 -5.64
CA THR A 87 6.07 -7.54 -6.41
C THR A 87 6.50 -9.00 -6.37
N GLY A 88 7.81 -9.25 -6.48
CA GLY A 88 8.30 -10.62 -6.43
C GLY A 88 8.00 -11.32 -5.13
N LEU A 89 8.15 -10.60 -4.01
CA LEU A 89 7.86 -11.18 -2.70
C LEU A 89 6.35 -11.33 -2.50
N ILE A 90 5.59 -10.38 -2.98
CA ILE A 90 4.13 -10.47 -2.90
C ILE A 90 3.66 -11.72 -3.60
N ASP A 91 4.19 -11.97 -4.80
CA ASP A 91 3.83 -13.18 -5.55
C ASP A 91 4.33 -14.43 -4.86
N ARG A 92 5.57 -14.38 -4.36
CA ARG A 92 6.17 -15.56 -3.71
C ARG A 92 5.32 -16.04 -2.55
N PHE A 93 4.81 -15.11 -1.74
CA PHE A 93 4.03 -15.46 -0.56
C PHE A 93 2.52 -15.40 -0.82
N ARG A 94 2.12 -15.20 -2.07
CA ARG A 94 0.70 -15.18 -2.47
C ARG A 94 -0.11 -14.15 -1.69
N LEU A 95 0.49 -12.97 -1.51
CA LEU A 95 -0.16 -11.91 -0.77
C LEU A 95 -1.09 -11.12 -1.68
N THR A 96 -2.03 -10.41 -1.05
CA THR A 96 -2.89 -9.50 -1.79
C THR A 96 -2.05 -8.42 -2.45
N ARG A 97 -2.31 -8.15 -3.72
CA ARG A 97 -1.62 -7.09 -4.43
C ARG A 97 -2.22 -5.74 -4.07
N PRO A 98 -1.38 -4.72 -3.93
CA PRO A 98 -1.91 -3.39 -3.63
C PRO A 98 -2.74 -2.87 -4.80
N ARG A 99 -3.84 -2.20 -4.46
CA ARG A 99 -4.66 -1.53 -5.45
C ARG A 99 -4.39 -0.04 -5.38
N LEU A 100 -3.77 0.45 -6.43
CA LEU A 100 -3.41 1.85 -6.51
C LEU A 100 -4.28 2.52 -7.57
N ALA A 101 -4.50 3.80 -7.38
CA ALA A 101 -5.47 4.51 -8.21
C ALA A 101 -5.20 4.36 -9.69
N GLY A 102 -3.97 4.38 -10.09
CA GLY A 102 -3.64 4.30 -11.50
C GLY A 102 -3.71 2.90 -12.08
N ASP A 103 -3.90 1.91 -11.24
CA ASP A 103 -3.87 0.51 -11.67
C ASP A 103 -5.24 -0.06 -11.90
N ALA A 104 -6.19 0.74 -11.77
CA ALA A 104 -7.54 0.21 -11.80
C ALA A 104 -7.77 -0.64 -13.00
N ASP A 105 -8.23 -1.32 -12.90
CA ASP A 105 -8.80 -2.04 -13.59
C ASP A 105 -8.81 -2.38 -14.67
N PRO A 106 -8.50 -2.84 -14.56
CA PRO A 106 -8.35 -3.27 -15.54
C PRO A 106 -9.28 -3.87 -16.22
N PRO A 107 -9.11 -3.68 -16.33
CA PRO A 107 -9.69 -4.08 -16.92
C PRO A 107 -10.25 -4.91 -17.38
N ARG A 108 -10.33 -4.71 -16.99
CA ARG A 108 -10.72 -5.29 -17.25
C ARG A 108 -11.21 -5.80 -18.07
N ARG A 109 -11.14 -5.59 -18.02
CA ARG A 109 -11.48 -5.91 -18.67
C ARG A 109 -11.61 -6.36 -19.55
N ARG A 110 -11.28 -6.29 -19.57
CA ARG A 110 -11.31 -6.66 -20.39
C ARG A 110 -11.75 -7.47 -20.92
N LEU A 111 -12.06 -7.48 -20.71
CA LEU A 111 -12.42 -8.05 -21.13
C LEU A 111 -12.94 -8.55 -21.75
N ARG A 112 -13.01 -8.35 -21.76
CA ARG A 112 -13.52 -8.65 -22.37
C ARG A 112 -13.83 -9.16 -23.26
N ARG A 113 -13.79 -9.12 -23.45
CA ARG A 113 -14.07 -9.46 -24.25
C ARG A 113 -14.13 -10.01 -24.88
N VAL A 114 -14.14 -9.89 -24.83
CA VAL A 114 -14.18 -10.28 -25.31
C VAL A 114 -14.26 -10.59 -25.77
#